data_7bc79bda9c97a9c0b3b481e9cfcde9e2
#
_entry.id   7bc79bda9c97a9c0b3b481e9cfcde9e2
#
_cell.length_a   1.000
_cell.length_b   1.000
_cell.length_c   1.000
_cell.angle_alpha   90.00
_cell.angle_beta   90.00
_cell.angle_gamma   90.00
#
_symmetry.space_group_name_H-M   'P 1'
#
loop_
_entity.id
_entity.type
_entity.pdbx_description
1 polymer ?
#
loop_
_entity_poly.entity_id
_entity_poly.type
_entity_poly.pdbx_seq_one_letter_code
_entity_poly.pdbx_strand_id
1 'polypeptide(L)'
;MNTTEELPKEVVKTNGNGKAPVEVLIAPKAPTRKRRYLVIGGVVVLAVLLAALPTIHAAFTHESTDDAFIDGHVITIAPKVAGQVTAVHVEDNQLVKAGDPLVEIDPRDYQAKVDEQRGKLAAAEAEARRAVADVARYEQIYKNDEISRQQLDNARAAATGAVATVARERGALEQEELNLSYTKITAPESGRVTRKSVEAGSYVPVGQALLSVVPENVWVTANFKETQLTHMRPGQKVTIQVDAYPDQKFNGRVESIQSGTGSRFSLLPPENATGNYVKIVQRVPVKIVFAKDSDAQGLLSPGMSVVPSVSIQ
;
A
#
# COMPACT_ATOMS: atom_id res chain seq x y z
N MET A 1 -24.16 -55.86 36.29
CA MET A 1 -25.61 -56.14 36.34
C MET A 1 -25.98 -56.70 34.98
N ASN A 2 -26.11 -58.06 34.92
CA ASN A 2 -26.47 -58.79 33.73
C ASN A 2 -27.97 -58.62 33.47
N THR A 3 -28.35 -58.15 32.33
CA THR A 3 -29.73 -58.21 31.84
C THR A 3 -29.74 -59.23 30.69
N THR A 4 -30.21 -60.45 31.03
CA THR A 4 -30.45 -61.54 30.12
C THR A 4 -31.77 -61.29 29.39
N GLU A 5 -31.72 -61.06 28.09
CA GLU A 5 -32.91 -60.85 27.25
C GLU A 5 -33.46 -62.20 26.84
N GLU A 6 -34.63 -62.61 27.39
CA GLU A 6 -35.37 -63.83 27.03
C GLU A 6 -35.98 -63.73 25.63
N LEU A 7 -35.69 -64.75 24.81
CA LEU A 7 -36.29 -64.92 23.47
C LEU A 7 -37.71 -65.53 23.60
N PRO A 8 -38.67 -65.11 22.80
CA PRO A 8 -40.02 -65.66 22.85
C PRO A 8 -40.12 -67.07 22.26
N LYS A 9 -40.71 -67.97 23.01
CA LYS A 9 -41.00 -69.34 22.61
C LYS A 9 -42.34 -69.37 21.82
N GLU A 10 -42.25 -69.75 20.58
CA GLU A 10 -43.45 -70.02 19.79
C GLU A 10 -43.80 -71.50 19.80
N VAL A 11 -44.99 -71.83 20.34
CA VAL A 11 -45.45 -73.21 20.47
C VAL A 11 -46.18 -73.69 19.20
N VAL A 12 -45.57 -74.61 18.50
CA VAL A 12 -46.19 -75.27 17.32
C VAL A 12 -47.09 -76.43 17.79
N LYS A 13 -48.38 -76.35 17.45
CA LYS A 13 -49.38 -77.42 17.70
C LYS A 13 -49.02 -78.70 17.00
N THR A 14 -48.96 -79.81 17.77
CA THR A 14 -48.72 -81.18 17.30
C THR A 14 -49.97 -81.74 16.60
N ASN A 15 -49.78 -82.37 15.46
CA ASN A 15 -50.73 -83.26 14.85
C ASN A 15 -50.39 -84.71 15.31
N GLY A 16 -51.37 -85.44 15.79
CA GLY A 16 -51.27 -86.66 16.53
C GLY A 16 -50.61 -87.85 15.73
N ASN A 17 -49.39 -88.14 16.03
CA ASN A 17 -48.79 -89.48 16.02
C ASN A 17 -47.48 -89.42 16.79
N GLY A 18 -47.44 -90.20 17.87
CA GLY A 18 -46.46 -90.25 18.92
C GLY A 18 -45.00 -90.39 18.55
N LYS A 19 -44.32 -89.33 18.25
CA LYS A 19 -42.87 -89.19 18.29
C LYS A 19 -42.51 -87.91 19.01
N ALA A 20 -41.44 -88.01 19.86
CA ALA A 20 -40.97 -86.88 20.71
C ALA A 20 -40.64 -85.64 19.93
N PRO A 21 -40.86 -84.39 20.51
CA PRO A 21 -40.61 -83.16 19.83
C PRO A 21 -39.10 -82.97 19.58
N VAL A 22 -38.74 -82.75 18.32
CA VAL A 22 -37.39 -82.33 17.96
C VAL A 22 -37.32 -80.86 18.10
N GLU A 23 -36.53 -80.37 18.99
CA GLU A 23 -36.28 -78.93 19.21
C GLU A 23 -35.38 -78.41 18.03
N VAL A 24 -36.01 -77.67 17.12
CA VAL A 24 -35.29 -77.07 16.00
C VAL A 24 -34.79 -75.70 16.45
N LEU A 25 -33.53 -75.66 16.80
CA LEU A 25 -32.82 -74.38 17.01
C LEU A 25 -32.70 -73.63 15.70
N ILE A 26 -33.54 -72.57 15.55
CA ILE A 26 -33.44 -71.65 14.42
C ILE A 26 -32.22 -70.72 14.66
N ALA A 27 -31.14 -70.99 14.00
CA ALA A 27 -29.94 -70.14 14.00
C ALA A 27 -30.27 -68.79 13.34
N PRO A 28 -29.81 -67.65 13.91
CA PRO A 28 -30.07 -66.35 13.32
C PRO A 28 -29.49 -66.29 11.90
N LYS A 29 -30.34 -65.96 10.95
CA LYS A 29 -29.98 -65.84 9.53
C LYS A 29 -28.87 -64.82 9.33
N ALA A 30 -27.66 -65.26 8.99
CA ALA A 30 -26.54 -64.34 8.72
C ALA A 30 -26.94 -63.29 7.68
N PRO A 31 -26.56 -62.02 7.89
CA PRO A 31 -26.95 -60.93 6.97
C PRO A 31 -26.45 -61.23 5.57
N THR A 32 -27.33 -61.27 4.59
CA THR A 32 -27.01 -61.57 3.20
C THR A 32 -25.91 -60.62 2.70
N ARG A 33 -24.96 -61.15 1.89
CA ARG A 33 -23.83 -60.36 1.33
C ARG A 33 -24.27 -58.99 0.77
N LYS A 34 -25.42 -58.86 0.17
CA LYS A 34 -26.04 -57.63 -0.34
C LYS A 34 -26.23 -56.58 0.78
N ARG A 35 -26.67 -56.97 1.98
CA ARG A 35 -26.90 -56.05 3.10
C ARG A 35 -25.59 -55.52 3.67
N ARG A 36 -24.50 -56.34 3.67
CA ARG A 36 -23.17 -55.91 4.05
C ARG A 36 -22.62 -54.86 3.08
N TYR A 37 -22.76 -55.04 1.76
CA TYR A 37 -22.35 -54.08 0.76
C TYR A 37 -23.14 -52.76 0.85
N LEU A 38 -24.43 -52.79 1.16
CA LEU A 38 -25.25 -51.62 1.41
C LEU A 38 -24.79 -50.81 2.64
N VAL A 39 -24.44 -51.54 3.73
CA VAL A 39 -23.92 -50.87 4.94
C VAL A 39 -22.54 -50.29 4.68
N ILE A 40 -21.63 -51.00 4.03
CA ILE A 40 -20.30 -50.49 3.66
C ILE A 40 -20.43 -49.30 2.72
N GLY A 41 -21.30 -49.36 1.72
CA GLY A 41 -21.59 -48.23 0.82
C GLY A 41 -22.12 -47.00 1.58
N GLY A 42 -23.02 -47.19 2.52
CA GLY A 42 -23.53 -46.12 3.39
C GLY A 42 -22.46 -45.49 4.25
N VAL A 43 -21.57 -46.30 4.83
CA VAL A 43 -20.43 -45.76 5.63
C VAL A 43 -19.45 -44.97 4.77
N VAL A 44 -19.15 -45.43 3.56
CA VAL A 44 -18.26 -44.73 2.62
C VAL A 44 -18.88 -43.39 2.20
N VAL A 45 -20.18 -43.38 1.86
CA VAL A 45 -20.87 -42.11 1.51
C VAL A 45 -20.88 -41.13 2.69
N LEU A 46 -21.14 -41.62 3.91
CA LEU A 46 -21.10 -40.81 5.11
C LEU A 46 -19.70 -40.26 5.38
N ALA A 47 -18.67 -41.07 5.20
CA ALA A 47 -17.26 -40.67 5.35
C ALA A 47 -16.88 -39.58 4.32
N VAL A 48 -17.32 -39.73 3.05
CA VAL A 48 -17.11 -38.74 1.99
C VAL A 48 -17.87 -37.43 2.31
N LEU A 49 -19.11 -37.51 2.79
CA LEU A 49 -19.89 -36.34 3.20
C LEU A 49 -19.23 -35.61 4.40
N LEU A 50 -18.76 -36.36 5.40
CA LEU A 50 -18.03 -35.81 6.54
C LEU A 50 -16.70 -35.14 6.12
N ALA A 51 -15.99 -35.74 5.19
CA ALA A 51 -14.75 -35.20 4.63
C ALA A 51 -15.01 -33.94 3.75
N ALA A 52 -16.18 -33.84 3.12
CA ALA A 52 -16.58 -32.69 2.32
C ALA A 52 -17.13 -31.52 3.16
N LEU A 53 -17.56 -31.75 4.40
CA LEU A 53 -18.12 -30.70 5.27
C LEU A 53 -17.23 -29.46 5.42
N PRO A 54 -15.89 -29.57 5.69
CA PRO A 54 -15.05 -28.39 5.86
C PRO A 54 -14.91 -27.59 4.56
N THR A 55 -14.86 -28.25 3.40
CA THR A 55 -14.79 -27.57 2.10
C THR A 55 -16.08 -26.85 1.75
N ILE A 56 -17.23 -27.47 2.02
CA ILE A 56 -18.54 -26.87 1.86
C ILE A 56 -18.70 -25.66 2.81
N HIS A 57 -18.31 -25.80 4.09
CA HIS A 57 -18.36 -24.71 5.04
C HIS A 57 -17.46 -23.55 4.60
N ALA A 58 -16.23 -23.82 4.13
CA ALA A 58 -15.33 -22.80 3.63
C ALA A 58 -15.90 -22.05 2.42
N ALA A 59 -16.62 -22.75 1.51
CA ALA A 59 -17.26 -22.14 0.34
C ALA A 59 -18.39 -21.16 0.71
N PHE A 60 -19.04 -21.36 1.86
CA PHE A 60 -20.11 -20.43 2.34
C PHE A 60 -19.61 -19.34 3.29
N THR A 61 -18.41 -19.47 3.82
CA THR A 61 -17.87 -18.55 4.85
C THR A 61 -16.72 -17.68 4.33
N HIS A 62 -16.23 -17.96 3.13
CA HIS A 62 -15.11 -17.24 2.55
C HIS A 62 -15.41 -16.84 1.10
N GLU A 63 -15.06 -15.60 0.77
CA GLU A 63 -15.05 -15.10 -0.60
C GLU A 63 -13.60 -14.90 -1.07
N SER A 64 -13.27 -15.41 -2.24
CA SER A 64 -11.94 -15.30 -2.81
C SER A 64 -11.96 -14.77 -4.25
N THR A 65 -10.87 -14.18 -4.67
CA THR A 65 -10.66 -13.75 -6.05
C THR A 65 -9.23 -14.04 -6.48
N ASP A 66 -9.08 -14.41 -7.74
CA ASP A 66 -7.79 -14.57 -8.45
C ASP A 66 -7.35 -13.27 -9.15
N ASP A 67 -8.24 -12.29 -9.24
CA ASP A 67 -7.97 -10.97 -9.81
C ASP A 67 -7.53 -10.02 -8.69
N ALA A 68 -6.33 -10.26 -8.17
CA ALA A 68 -5.74 -9.44 -7.12
C ALA A 68 -4.22 -9.37 -7.27
N PHE A 69 -3.67 -8.24 -6.89
CA PHE A 69 -2.24 -8.00 -6.94
C PHE A 69 -1.79 -7.14 -5.75
N ILE A 70 -0.51 -7.26 -5.43
CA ILE A 70 0.13 -6.38 -4.46
C ILE A 70 0.30 -5.01 -5.12
N ASP A 71 -0.09 -3.97 -4.42
CA ASP A 71 0.04 -2.57 -4.82
C ASP A 71 0.83 -1.81 -3.76
N GLY A 72 1.36 -0.64 -4.13
CA GLY A 72 2.18 0.16 -3.23
C GLY A 72 2.48 1.52 -3.82
N HIS A 73 2.96 2.42 -2.97
CA HIS A 73 3.42 3.71 -3.44
C HIS A 73 4.74 3.56 -4.20
N VAL A 74 4.80 4.08 -5.42
CA VAL A 74 6.02 4.20 -6.19
C VAL A 74 6.39 5.68 -6.25
N ILE A 75 7.43 6.07 -5.51
CA ILE A 75 7.88 7.46 -5.43
C ILE A 75 8.92 7.69 -6.51
N THR A 76 8.55 8.40 -7.56
CA THR A 76 9.48 8.78 -8.61
C THR A 76 10.33 9.96 -8.16
N ILE A 77 11.64 9.80 -8.19
CA ILE A 77 12.62 10.83 -7.83
C ILE A 77 13.03 11.58 -9.09
N ALA A 78 12.82 12.88 -9.07
CA ALA A 78 13.18 13.79 -10.15
C ALA A 78 13.89 15.03 -9.59
N PRO A 79 14.87 15.60 -10.30
CA PRO A 79 15.60 16.77 -9.84
C PRO A 79 14.72 18.04 -9.93
N LYS A 80 14.89 18.94 -8.97
CA LYS A 80 14.28 20.27 -8.97
C LYS A 80 15.16 21.33 -9.64
N VAL A 81 16.43 20.99 -9.89
CA VAL A 81 17.41 21.82 -10.57
C VAL A 81 18.11 21.01 -11.66
N ALA A 82 18.50 21.67 -12.76
CA ALA A 82 19.18 21.00 -13.87
C ALA A 82 20.68 21.01 -13.65
N GLY A 83 21.41 20.03 -14.16
CA GLY A 83 22.87 20.02 -14.14
C GLY A 83 23.47 18.67 -14.49
N GLN A 84 24.79 18.61 -14.44
CA GLN A 84 25.53 17.37 -14.63
C GLN A 84 25.57 16.57 -13.32
N VAL A 85 25.29 15.28 -13.39
CA VAL A 85 25.40 14.36 -12.25
C VAL A 85 26.85 14.08 -11.97
N THR A 86 27.31 14.38 -10.75
CA THR A 86 28.69 14.09 -10.31
C THR A 86 28.82 12.71 -9.72
N ALA A 87 27.79 12.26 -8.96
CA ALA A 87 27.80 10.96 -8.34
C ALA A 87 26.39 10.38 -8.24
N VAL A 88 26.29 9.05 -8.33
CA VAL A 88 25.10 8.27 -7.99
C VAL A 88 25.52 7.33 -6.88
N HIS A 89 24.86 7.43 -5.71
CA HIS A 89 25.26 6.75 -4.47
C HIS A 89 24.51 5.43 -4.25
N VAL A 90 23.63 5.05 -5.17
CA VAL A 90 22.76 3.89 -5.02
C VAL A 90 22.77 3.02 -6.28
N GLU A 91 22.48 1.73 -6.07
CA GLU A 91 22.31 0.74 -7.10
C GLU A 91 20.83 0.29 -7.21
N ASP A 92 20.48 -0.34 -8.34
CA ASP A 92 19.16 -0.96 -8.48
C ASP A 92 18.94 -2.03 -7.42
N ASN A 93 17.72 -2.06 -6.88
CA ASN A 93 17.29 -2.97 -5.81
C ASN A 93 17.96 -2.77 -4.44
N GLN A 94 18.75 -1.72 -4.26
CA GLN A 94 19.34 -1.36 -2.97
C GLN A 94 18.28 -0.83 -2.02
N LEU A 95 18.35 -1.23 -0.73
CA LEU A 95 17.55 -0.63 0.35
C LEU A 95 18.18 0.69 0.79
N VAL A 96 17.34 1.71 0.89
CA VAL A 96 17.72 3.05 1.37
C VAL A 96 16.80 3.50 2.50
N LYS A 97 17.33 4.35 3.36
CA LYS A 97 16.58 5.01 4.44
C LYS A 97 16.19 6.42 4.03
N ALA A 98 15.13 6.95 4.63
CA ALA A 98 14.79 8.36 4.47
C ALA A 98 15.99 9.25 4.81
N GLY A 99 16.33 10.19 3.91
CA GLY A 99 17.47 11.07 4.01
C GLY A 99 18.78 10.55 3.40
N ASP A 100 18.88 9.28 3.02
CA ASP A 100 20.07 8.76 2.36
C ASP A 100 20.32 9.49 1.03
N PRO A 101 21.58 9.81 0.69
CA PRO A 101 21.92 10.44 -0.58
C PRO A 101 21.69 9.45 -1.73
N LEU A 102 20.99 9.92 -2.77
CA LEU A 102 20.72 9.12 -3.96
C LEU A 102 21.57 9.58 -5.15
N VAL A 103 21.47 10.87 -5.48
CA VAL A 103 22.14 11.46 -6.64
C VAL A 103 22.67 12.83 -6.27
N GLU A 104 23.84 13.17 -6.75
CA GLU A 104 24.46 14.48 -6.59
C GLU A 104 24.66 15.15 -7.94
N ILE A 105 24.15 16.37 -8.07
CA ILE A 105 24.33 17.26 -9.23
C ILE A 105 25.49 18.20 -8.91
N ASP A 106 26.27 18.61 -9.91
CA ASP A 106 27.38 19.53 -9.76
C ASP A 106 26.93 20.83 -9.08
N PRO A 107 27.41 21.10 -7.86
CA PRO A 107 26.94 22.25 -7.08
C PRO A 107 27.68 23.54 -7.43
N ARG A 108 28.73 23.51 -8.24
CA ARG A 108 29.66 24.65 -8.41
C ARG A 108 28.97 25.90 -8.94
N ASP A 109 28.09 25.78 -9.94
CA ASP A 109 27.36 26.91 -10.52
C ASP A 109 26.35 27.47 -9.51
N TYR A 110 25.72 26.62 -8.72
CA TYR A 110 24.77 27.02 -7.68
C TYR A 110 25.49 27.67 -6.50
N GLN A 111 26.66 27.15 -6.10
CA GLN A 111 27.49 27.75 -5.08
C GLN A 111 27.97 29.15 -5.49
N ALA A 112 28.40 29.33 -6.74
CA ALA A 112 28.81 30.63 -7.24
C ALA A 112 27.68 31.68 -7.18
N LYS A 113 26.42 31.27 -7.49
CA LYS A 113 25.24 32.11 -7.35
C LYS A 113 24.94 32.50 -5.91
N VAL A 114 25.08 31.56 -4.98
CA VAL A 114 24.93 31.83 -3.54
C VAL A 114 25.96 32.87 -3.08
N ASP A 115 27.23 32.71 -3.51
CA ASP A 115 28.31 33.62 -3.12
C ASP A 115 28.12 35.02 -3.73
N GLU A 116 27.66 35.10 -4.98
CA GLU A 116 27.26 36.36 -5.61
C GLU A 116 26.14 37.06 -4.83
N GLN A 117 25.09 36.34 -4.48
CA GLN A 117 23.93 36.87 -3.79
C GLN A 117 24.26 37.28 -2.35
N ARG A 118 25.16 36.55 -1.69
CA ARG A 118 25.71 36.89 -0.38
C ARG A 118 26.47 38.23 -0.42
N GLY A 119 27.23 38.47 -1.50
CA GLY A 119 27.90 39.72 -1.73
C GLY A 119 26.92 40.91 -1.89
N LYS A 120 25.83 40.70 -2.65
CA LYS A 120 24.76 41.70 -2.81
C LYS A 120 24.06 42.03 -1.50
N LEU A 121 23.76 41.02 -0.69
CA LEU A 121 23.18 41.21 0.64
C LEU A 121 24.12 42.04 1.55
N ALA A 122 25.42 41.69 1.57
CA ALA A 122 26.41 42.43 2.38
C ALA A 122 26.49 43.90 1.96
N ALA A 123 26.45 44.20 0.65
CA ALA A 123 26.42 45.58 0.14
C ALA A 123 25.15 46.32 0.57
N ALA A 124 23.97 45.69 0.44
CA ALA A 124 22.71 46.27 0.87
C ALA A 124 22.66 46.53 2.39
N GLU A 125 23.20 45.61 3.19
CA GLU A 125 23.31 45.83 4.64
C GLU A 125 24.22 46.98 5.01
N ALA A 126 25.35 47.16 4.30
CA ALA A 126 26.24 48.28 4.52
C ALA A 126 25.53 49.60 4.20
N GLU A 127 24.80 49.67 3.10
CA GLU A 127 23.99 50.84 2.71
C GLU A 127 22.89 51.15 3.74
N ALA A 128 22.17 50.12 4.20
CA ALA A 128 21.13 50.29 5.22
C ALA A 128 21.73 50.81 6.54
N ARG A 129 22.87 50.26 6.98
CA ARG A 129 23.59 50.78 8.18
C ARG A 129 23.97 52.27 8.02
N ARG A 130 24.45 52.63 6.82
CA ARG A 130 24.78 54.05 6.52
C ARG A 130 23.52 54.94 6.60
N ALA A 131 22.45 54.53 5.89
CA ALA A 131 21.22 55.33 5.86
C ALA A 131 20.57 55.48 7.24
N VAL A 132 20.58 54.46 8.06
CA VAL A 132 20.09 54.51 9.46
C VAL A 132 20.94 55.42 10.33
N ALA A 133 22.28 55.39 10.17
CA ALA A 133 23.17 56.30 10.88
C ALA A 133 22.95 57.78 10.45
N ASP A 134 22.67 58.00 9.16
CA ASP A 134 22.33 59.33 8.65
C ASP A 134 21.04 59.88 9.27
N VAL A 135 19.98 59.06 9.39
CA VAL A 135 18.75 59.44 10.10
C VAL A 135 19.05 59.88 11.52
N ALA A 136 19.81 59.08 12.27
CA ALA A 136 20.17 59.44 13.66
C ALA A 136 20.90 60.78 13.73
N ARG A 137 21.85 61.05 12.78
CA ARG A 137 22.56 62.31 12.67
C ARG A 137 21.60 63.46 12.33
N TYR A 138 20.75 63.32 11.34
CA TYR A 138 19.79 64.34 10.96
C TYR A 138 18.75 64.61 12.05
N GLU A 139 18.31 63.63 12.80
CA GLU A 139 17.40 63.82 13.94
C GLU A 139 18.06 64.70 15.04
N GLN A 140 19.38 64.56 15.26
CA GLN A 140 20.11 65.35 16.22
C GLN A 140 20.29 66.80 15.76
N ILE A 141 20.60 67.01 14.46
CA ILE A 141 20.76 68.35 13.87
C ILE A 141 19.40 69.06 13.79
N TYR A 142 18.33 68.36 13.47
CA TYR A 142 16.98 68.94 13.42
C TYR A 142 16.50 69.46 14.77
N LYS A 143 16.90 68.87 15.90
CA LYS A 143 16.61 69.36 17.24
C LYS A 143 17.19 70.75 17.52
N ASN A 144 18.24 71.10 16.77
CA ASN A 144 18.89 72.43 16.85
C ASN A 144 18.37 73.45 15.80
N ASP A 145 17.32 73.11 15.06
CA ASP A 145 16.76 73.93 13.96
C ASP A 145 17.76 74.20 12.80
N GLU A 146 18.80 73.36 12.63
CA GLU A 146 19.87 73.52 11.63
C GLU A 146 19.53 72.91 10.27
N ILE A 147 18.47 72.09 10.16
CA ILE A 147 18.01 71.47 8.91
C ILE A 147 16.49 71.63 8.76
N SER A 148 16.01 71.51 7.51
CA SER A 148 14.58 71.51 7.22
C SER A 148 13.96 70.13 7.55
N ARG A 149 12.65 70.17 7.88
CA ARG A 149 11.84 68.95 8.07
C ARG A 149 11.90 67.98 6.84
N GLN A 150 11.90 68.57 5.64
CA GLN A 150 11.97 67.85 4.38
C GLN A 150 13.29 67.00 4.30
N GLN A 151 14.41 67.53 4.75
CA GLN A 151 15.69 66.80 4.77
C GLN A 151 15.64 65.62 5.71
N LEU A 152 15.05 65.77 6.90
CA LEU A 152 14.87 64.65 7.83
C LEU A 152 13.92 63.58 7.26
N ASP A 153 12.79 63.99 6.68
CA ASP A 153 11.82 63.04 6.09
C ASP A 153 12.43 62.32 4.88
N ASN A 154 13.26 62.95 4.06
CA ASN A 154 14.02 62.29 2.99
C ASN A 154 15.01 61.28 3.53
N ALA A 155 15.76 61.57 4.61
CA ALA A 155 16.66 60.60 5.22
C ALA A 155 15.92 59.41 5.78
N ARG A 156 14.79 59.58 6.42
CA ARG A 156 13.93 58.49 6.92
C ARG A 156 13.42 57.64 5.79
N ALA A 157 12.95 58.25 4.68
CA ALA A 157 12.49 57.50 3.51
C ALA A 157 13.64 56.70 2.87
N ALA A 158 14.85 57.26 2.78
CA ALA A 158 16.04 56.57 2.29
C ALA A 158 16.43 55.36 3.17
N ALA A 159 16.39 55.56 4.50
CA ALA A 159 16.68 54.43 5.44
C ALA A 159 15.64 53.31 5.32
N THR A 160 14.35 53.66 5.24
CA THR A 160 13.27 52.70 5.02
C THR A 160 13.46 51.94 3.71
N GLY A 161 13.79 52.62 2.62
CA GLY A 161 14.09 52.01 1.33
C GLY A 161 15.31 51.08 1.36
N ALA A 162 16.39 51.48 2.05
CA ALA A 162 17.58 50.68 2.22
C ALA A 162 17.31 49.39 3.04
N VAL A 163 16.52 49.50 4.11
CA VAL A 163 16.09 48.34 4.91
C VAL A 163 15.23 47.36 4.09
N ALA A 164 14.30 47.91 3.27
CA ALA A 164 13.50 47.11 2.36
C ALA A 164 14.37 46.37 1.31
N THR A 165 15.45 47.02 0.85
CA THR A 165 16.43 46.41 -0.06
C THR A 165 17.15 45.19 0.61
N VAL A 166 17.56 45.33 1.87
CA VAL A 166 18.14 44.19 2.64
C VAL A 166 17.17 43.03 2.69
N ALA A 167 15.90 43.29 2.98
CA ALA A 167 14.89 42.22 3.03
C ALA A 167 14.75 41.53 1.67
N ARG A 168 14.78 42.26 0.57
CA ARG A 168 14.74 41.71 -0.80
C ARG A 168 15.95 40.84 -1.10
N GLU A 169 17.18 41.35 -0.83
CA GLU A 169 18.42 40.57 -1.12
C GLU A 169 18.55 39.35 -0.22
N ARG A 170 18.03 39.43 1.02
CA ARG A 170 17.97 38.23 1.90
C ARG A 170 17.07 37.16 1.34
N GLY A 171 15.87 37.51 0.85
CA GLY A 171 14.98 36.54 0.20
C GLY A 171 15.57 35.94 -1.08
N ALA A 172 16.32 36.74 -1.84
CA ALA A 172 17.03 36.26 -3.02
C ALA A 172 18.18 35.29 -2.65
N LEU A 173 18.92 35.57 -1.56
CA LEU A 173 19.94 34.65 -1.06
C LEU A 173 19.32 33.32 -0.62
N GLU A 174 18.23 33.35 0.13
CA GLU A 174 17.52 32.14 0.58
C GLU A 174 17.06 31.28 -0.60
N GLN A 175 16.61 31.91 -1.70
CA GLN A 175 16.24 31.19 -2.93
C GLN A 175 17.44 30.48 -3.57
N GLU A 176 18.61 31.11 -3.63
CA GLU A 176 19.79 30.47 -4.21
C GLU A 176 20.37 29.37 -3.28
N GLU A 177 20.30 29.54 -1.96
CA GLU A 177 20.67 28.51 -1.00
C GLU A 177 19.72 27.29 -1.12
N LEU A 178 18.42 27.52 -1.37
CA LEU A 178 17.47 26.47 -1.65
C LEU A 178 17.80 25.73 -2.95
N ASN A 179 18.13 26.44 -4.03
CA ASN A 179 18.56 25.86 -5.30
C ASN A 179 19.82 25.01 -5.13
N LEU A 180 20.79 25.49 -4.35
CA LEU A 180 22.00 24.72 -4.00
C LEU A 180 21.65 23.46 -3.21
N SER A 181 20.71 23.53 -2.28
CA SER A 181 20.26 22.34 -1.53
C SER A 181 19.67 21.26 -2.43
N TYR A 182 18.99 21.64 -3.51
CA TYR A 182 18.39 20.74 -4.49
C TYR A 182 19.41 20.00 -5.37
N THR A 183 20.68 20.38 -5.34
CA THR A 183 21.75 19.62 -6.02
C THR A 183 22.03 18.28 -5.33
N LYS A 184 21.67 18.14 -4.05
CA LYS A 184 21.77 16.88 -3.29
C LYS A 184 20.38 16.25 -3.20
N ILE A 185 20.17 15.20 -3.98
CA ILE A 185 18.90 14.50 -4.04
C ILE A 185 18.94 13.35 -3.05
N THR A 186 18.03 13.36 -2.08
CA THR A 186 17.93 12.36 -1.00
C THR A 186 16.64 11.58 -1.09
N ALA A 187 16.62 10.39 -0.48
CA ALA A 187 15.42 9.57 -0.38
C ALA A 187 14.37 10.25 0.53
N PRO A 188 13.13 10.47 0.07
CA PRO A 188 12.08 11.06 0.90
C PRO A 188 11.55 10.09 1.95
N GLU A 189 11.58 8.78 1.66
CA GLU A 189 11.14 7.71 2.53
C GLU A 189 12.08 6.51 2.42
N SER A 190 12.06 5.66 3.45
CA SER A 190 12.79 4.38 3.41
C SER A 190 12.11 3.41 2.45
N GLY A 191 12.89 2.69 1.64
CA GLY A 191 12.37 1.77 0.66
C GLY A 191 13.45 1.16 -0.22
N ARG A 192 13.04 0.50 -1.28
CA ARG A 192 13.93 -0.11 -2.26
C ARG A 192 14.01 0.74 -3.53
N VAL A 193 15.23 1.03 -3.95
CA VAL A 193 15.49 1.73 -5.23
C VAL A 193 15.11 0.82 -6.39
N THR A 194 14.49 1.37 -7.41
CA THR A 194 14.14 0.65 -8.64
C THR A 194 14.15 1.60 -9.83
N ARG A 195 14.32 1.06 -11.03
CA ARG A 195 14.29 1.80 -12.30
C ARG A 195 15.32 2.95 -12.33
N LYS A 196 16.53 2.70 -11.86
CA LYS A 196 17.62 3.68 -11.99
C LYS A 196 17.94 3.92 -13.47
N SER A 197 17.74 5.15 -13.94
CA SER A 197 17.94 5.57 -15.32
C SER A 197 19.03 6.65 -15.47
N VAL A 198 19.73 6.96 -14.38
CA VAL A 198 20.76 7.99 -14.32
C VAL A 198 22.12 7.40 -13.98
N GLU A 199 23.18 7.93 -14.63
CA GLU A 199 24.57 7.56 -14.36
C GLU A 199 25.39 8.82 -14.09
N ALA A 200 26.52 8.66 -13.40
CA ALA A 200 27.48 9.74 -13.22
C ALA A 200 27.99 10.26 -14.57
N GLY A 201 28.06 11.58 -14.72
CA GLY A 201 28.40 12.24 -15.98
C GLY A 201 27.20 12.61 -16.85
N SER A 202 26.01 12.07 -16.59
CA SER A 202 24.79 12.44 -17.32
C SER A 202 24.35 13.87 -17.02
N TYR A 203 23.78 14.55 -18.00
CA TYR A 203 23.10 15.83 -17.78
C TYR A 203 21.60 15.59 -17.59
N VAL A 204 21.03 16.14 -16.51
CA VAL A 204 19.63 15.96 -16.16
C VAL A 204 18.87 17.29 -16.13
N PRO A 205 17.78 17.43 -16.89
CA PRO A 205 16.88 18.57 -16.81
C PRO A 205 15.93 18.44 -15.61
N VAL A 206 15.32 19.54 -15.22
CA VAL A 206 14.28 19.58 -14.16
C VAL A 206 13.12 18.64 -14.52
N GLY A 207 12.67 17.84 -13.56
CA GLY A 207 11.49 16.97 -13.69
C GLY A 207 11.73 15.65 -14.42
N GLN A 208 12.93 15.35 -14.89
CA GLN A 208 13.26 14.04 -15.45
C GLN A 208 13.28 12.98 -14.36
N ALA A 209 12.59 11.86 -14.58
CA ALA A 209 12.66 10.72 -13.66
C ALA A 209 14.09 10.13 -13.65
N LEU A 210 14.73 10.08 -12.51
CA LEU A 210 16.07 9.53 -12.33
C LEU A 210 16.05 8.08 -11.84
N LEU A 211 15.20 7.81 -10.86
CA LEU A 211 14.97 6.51 -10.26
C LEU A 211 13.63 6.53 -9.51
N SER A 212 13.20 5.39 -9.02
CA SER A 212 12.03 5.31 -8.15
C SER A 212 12.40 4.65 -6.83
N VAL A 213 11.74 5.05 -5.75
CA VAL A 213 11.82 4.42 -4.44
C VAL A 213 10.47 3.79 -4.13
N VAL A 214 10.48 2.50 -3.81
CA VAL A 214 9.29 1.74 -3.42
C VAL A 214 9.37 1.49 -1.91
N PRO A 215 8.52 2.14 -1.11
CA PRO A 215 8.44 1.90 0.32
C PRO A 215 7.99 0.47 0.62
N GLU A 216 8.35 -0.05 1.80
CA GLU A 216 7.95 -1.39 2.23
C GLU A 216 6.46 -1.51 2.59
N ASN A 217 5.76 -0.39 2.68
CA ASN A 217 4.34 -0.35 3.00
C ASN A 217 3.49 -0.66 1.76
N VAL A 218 3.19 -1.94 1.58
CA VAL A 218 2.38 -2.46 0.47
C VAL A 218 1.02 -2.94 0.96
N TRP A 219 0.05 -3.00 0.05
CA TRP A 219 -1.28 -3.54 0.29
C TRP A 219 -1.70 -4.42 -0.88
N VAL A 220 -2.84 -5.12 -0.75
CA VAL A 220 -3.44 -5.87 -1.85
C VAL A 220 -4.62 -5.08 -2.40
N THR A 221 -4.64 -4.91 -3.71
CA THR A 221 -5.81 -4.45 -4.47
C THR A 221 -6.48 -5.68 -5.09
N ALA A 222 -7.65 -6.05 -4.56
CA ALA A 222 -8.37 -7.25 -4.93
C ALA A 222 -9.70 -6.89 -5.62
N ASN A 223 -9.90 -7.36 -6.83
CA ASN A 223 -11.10 -7.07 -7.63
C ASN A 223 -12.13 -8.18 -7.42
N PHE A 224 -13.05 -7.98 -6.48
CA PHE A 224 -14.16 -8.89 -6.23
C PHE A 224 -15.33 -8.62 -7.16
N LYS A 225 -16.07 -9.67 -7.51
CA LYS A 225 -17.33 -9.53 -8.24
C LYS A 225 -18.36 -8.81 -7.35
N GLU A 226 -19.19 -7.95 -7.94
CA GLU A 226 -20.25 -7.22 -7.22
C GLU A 226 -21.12 -8.16 -6.36
N THR A 227 -21.39 -9.38 -6.85
CA THR A 227 -22.16 -10.40 -6.13
C THR A 227 -21.50 -10.92 -4.86
N GLN A 228 -20.16 -10.84 -4.75
CA GLN A 228 -19.38 -11.29 -3.59
C GLN A 228 -19.34 -10.25 -2.46
N LEU A 229 -19.74 -9.01 -2.72
CA LEU A 229 -19.67 -7.93 -1.75
C LEU A 229 -20.81 -7.91 -0.73
N THR A 230 -21.85 -8.75 -0.91
CA THR A 230 -23.07 -8.72 -0.10
C THR A 230 -22.79 -8.77 1.41
N HIS A 231 -21.84 -9.61 1.82
CA HIS A 231 -21.46 -9.83 3.23
C HIS A 231 -20.05 -9.29 3.56
N MET A 232 -19.40 -8.65 2.59
CA MET A 232 -18.05 -8.11 2.80
C MET A 232 -18.11 -6.75 3.49
N ARG A 233 -17.32 -6.57 4.54
CA ARG A 233 -17.26 -5.32 5.35
C ARG A 233 -15.81 -4.98 5.71
N PRO A 234 -15.47 -3.69 5.85
CA PRO A 234 -14.18 -3.27 6.42
C PRO A 234 -13.95 -3.91 7.80
N GLY A 235 -12.70 -4.29 8.06
CA GLY A 235 -12.27 -4.95 9.28
C GLY A 235 -12.26 -6.48 9.24
N GLN A 236 -12.90 -7.12 8.28
CA GLN A 236 -12.92 -8.59 8.14
C GLN A 236 -11.52 -9.14 7.91
N LYS A 237 -11.26 -10.33 8.46
CA LYS A 237 -9.98 -11.04 8.33
C LYS A 237 -9.82 -11.59 6.91
N VAL A 238 -8.60 -11.53 6.41
CA VAL A 238 -8.24 -12.03 5.09
C VAL A 238 -7.00 -12.90 5.21
N THR A 239 -7.04 -14.06 4.56
CA THR A 239 -5.86 -14.89 4.33
C THR A 239 -5.39 -14.62 2.89
N ILE A 240 -4.13 -14.25 2.72
CA ILE A 240 -3.55 -13.88 1.43
C ILE A 240 -2.51 -14.94 1.08
N GLN A 241 -2.67 -15.57 -0.07
CA GLN A 241 -1.68 -16.45 -0.66
C GLN A 241 -1.01 -15.68 -1.81
N VAL A 242 0.32 -15.63 -1.80
CA VAL A 242 1.13 -14.95 -2.83
C VAL A 242 1.68 -16.01 -3.76
N ASP A 243 1.52 -15.85 -5.07
CA ASP A 243 1.93 -16.87 -6.05
C ASP A 243 3.44 -17.12 -6.05
N ALA A 244 4.23 -16.09 -5.72
CA ALA A 244 5.68 -16.22 -5.58
C ALA A 244 6.10 -17.02 -4.33
N TYR A 245 5.23 -17.17 -3.33
CA TYR A 245 5.52 -17.82 -2.05
C TYR A 245 4.37 -18.77 -1.67
N PRO A 246 4.18 -19.89 -2.39
CA PRO A 246 3.01 -20.77 -2.25
C PRO A 246 2.91 -21.44 -0.88
N ASP A 247 4.03 -21.65 -0.20
CA ASP A 247 4.11 -22.28 1.12
C ASP A 247 3.83 -21.32 2.29
N GLN A 248 3.75 -20.00 2.01
CA GLN A 248 3.52 -18.98 3.03
C GLN A 248 2.13 -18.37 2.89
N LYS A 249 1.42 -18.27 4.01
CA LYS A 249 0.14 -17.57 4.10
C LYS A 249 0.32 -16.32 4.90
N PHE A 250 -0.08 -15.21 4.30
CA PHE A 250 -0.05 -13.90 4.95
C PHE A 250 -1.43 -13.56 5.48
N ASN A 251 -1.48 -12.96 6.65
CA ASN A 251 -2.72 -12.48 7.23
C ASN A 251 -2.91 -10.99 6.94
N GLY A 252 -4.14 -10.61 6.67
CA GLY A 252 -4.53 -9.25 6.42
C GLY A 252 -5.94 -8.94 6.90
N ARG A 253 -6.40 -7.76 6.60
CA ARG A 253 -7.78 -7.31 6.86
C ARG A 253 -8.25 -6.43 5.73
N VAL A 254 -9.55 -6.46 5.47
CA VAL A 254 -10.21 -5.51 4.58
C VAL A 254 -10.09 -4.11 5.19
N GLU A 255 -9.43 -3.18 4.50
CA GLU A 255 -9.34 -1.78 4.91
C GLU A 255 -10.53 -0.99 4.39
N SER A 256 -10.80 -1.10 3.09
CA SER A 256 -11.87 -0.35 2.44
C SER A 256 -12.35 -1.05 1.17
N ILE A 257 -13.58 -0.74 0.78
CA ILE A 257 -14.20 -1.16 -0.47
C ILE A 257 -14.41 0.11 -1.30
N GLN A 258 -13.94 0.11 -2.54
CA GLN A 258 -14.05 1.28 -3.41
C GLN A 258 -15.52 1.58 -3.74
N SER A 259 -15.89 2.86 -3.70
CA SER A 259 -17.25 3.32 -4.01
C SER A 259 -17.50 3.43 -5.52
N GLY A 260 -17.21 2.34 -6.26
CA GLY A 260 -17.43 2.27 -7.70
C GLY A 260 -16.66 1.12 -8.35
N THR A 261 -17.13 0.72 -9.53
CA THR A 261 -16.51 -0.39 -10.28
C THR A 261 -15.23 0.05 -10.97
N GLY A 262 -14.28 -0.86 -11.15
CA GLY A 262 -13.02 -0.58 -11.84
C GLY A 262 -13.24 -0.05 -13.26
N SER A 263 -14.25 -0.54 -13.96
CA SER A 263 -14.60 -0.08 -15.32
C SER A 263 -15.01 1.40 -15.37
N ARG A 264 -15.61 1.94 -14.30
CA ARG A 264 -16.06 3.34 -14.26
C ARG A 264 -14.88 4.32 -14.15
N PHE A 265 -13.79 3.89 -13.52
CA PHE A 265 -12.58 4.70 -13.30
C PHE A 265 -11.45 4.37 -14.29
N SER A 266 -11.69 3.48 -15.27
CA SER A 266 -10.75 3.22 -16.35
C SER A 266 -10.62 4.44 -17.25
N LEU A 267 -9.39 4.68 -17.74
CA LEU A 267 -9.11 5.73 -18.75
C LEU A 267 -9.87 5.47 -20.06
N LEU A 268 -10.15 4.21 -20.38
CA LEU A 268 -10.92 3.77 -21.54
C LEU A 268 -12.06 2.86 -21.04
N PRO A 269 -13.20 3.44 -20.62
CA PRO A 269 -14.36 2.62 -20.24
C PRO A 269 -14.80 1.76 -21.42
N PRO A 270 -15.16 0.48 -21.18
CA PRO A 270 -15.67 -0.37 -22.25
C PRO A 270 -17.02 0.18 -22.75
N GLU A 271 -17.05 0.73 -23.95
CA GLU A 271 -18.29 1.14 -24.63
C GLU A 271 -18.81 -0.02 -25.48
N ASN A 272 -20.09 -0.33 -25.32
CA ASN A 272 -20.79 -1.29 -26.19
C ASN A 272 -21.04 -0.66 -27.57
N ALA A 273 -20.18 -0.91 -28.52
CA ALA A 273 -20.27 -0.37 -29.91
C ALA A 273 -21.57 -0.74 -30.63
N THR A 274 -22.35 -1.70 -30.14
CA THR A 274 -23.55 -2.22 -30.80
C THR A 274 -24.87 -1.64 -30.23
N GLY A 275 -24.83 -0.75 -29.23
CA GLY A 275 -26.02 -0.13 -28.64
C GLY A 275 -26.91 -1.05 -27.79
N ASN A 276 -26.60 -2.33 -27.69
CA ASN A 276 -27.33 -3.27 -26.84
C ASN A 276 -26.72 -3.31 -25.44
N TYR A 277 -27.50 -2.98 -24.41
CA TYR A 277 -27.07 -3.09 -23.03
C TYR A 277 -27.06 -4.57 -22.59
N VAL A 278 -25.89 -5.13 -22.40
CA VAL A 278 -25.69 -6.45 -21.81
C VAL A 278 -25.28 -6.27 -20.35
N LYS A 279 -26.08 -6.81 -19.42
CA LYS A 279 -25.73 -6.82 -17.99
C LYS A 279 -24.57 -7.80 -17.77
N ILE A 280 -23.38 -7.26 -17.52
CA ILE A 280 -22.20 -8.03 -17.10
C ILE A 280 -21.89 -7.76 -15.64
N VAL A 281 -21.47 -8.79 -14.90
CA VAL A 281 -21.05 -8.64 -13.50
C VAL A 281 -19.81 -7.77 -13.46
N GLN A 282 -19.92 -6.66 -12.74
CA GLN A 282 -18.82 -5.73 -12.56
C GLN A 282 -17.88 -6.18 -11.44
N ARG A 283 -16.62 -5.75 -11.48
CA ARG A 283 -15.64 -5.95 -10.40
C ARG A 283 -15.44 -4.65 -9.63
N VAL A 284 -15.34 -4.78 -8.32
CA VAL A 284 -15.14 -3.66 -7.39
C VAL A 284 -13.82 -3.89 -6.67
N PRO A 285 -12.89 -2.94 -6.73
CA PRO A 285 -11.63 -3.02 -5.99
C PRO A 285 -11.85 -2.95 -4.48
N VAL A 286 -11.22 -3.86 -3.77
CA VAL A 286 -11.18 -3.95 -2.32
C VAL A 286 -9.74 -3.82 -1.88
N LYS A 287 -9.44 -2.85 -1.01
CA LYS A 287 -8.12 -2.66 -0.44
C LYS A 287 -7.97 -3.51 0.81
N ILE A 288 -6.93 -4.34 0.84
CA ILE A 288 -6.61 -5.24 1.94
C ILE A 288 -5.21 -4.90 2.42
N VAL A 289 -5.07 -4.64 3.73
CA VAL A 289 -3.77 -4.35 4.34
C VAL A 289 -3.26 -5.59 5.07
N PHE A 290 -1.95 -5.80 5.01
CA PHE A 290 -1.29 -6.87 5.72
C PHE A 290 -1.33 -6.63 7.24
N ALA A 291 -1.44 -7.69 8.02
CA ALA A 291 -1.31 -7.60 9.47
C ALA A 291 0.15 -7.31 9.85
N LYS A 292 0.35 -6.55 10.94
CA LYS A 292 1.69 -6.19 11.41
C LYS A 292 2.58 -7.38 11.78
N ASP A 293 1.96 -8.52 12.12
CA ASP A 293 2.65 -9.76 12.49
C ASP A 293 2.96 -10.66 11.29
N SER A 294 2.63 -10.22 10.07
CA SER A 294 2.97 -10.99 8.87
C SER A 294 4.42 -10.68 8.48
N ASP A 295 5.24 -11.72 8.24
CA ASP A 295 6.62 -11.63 7.72
C ASP A 295 6.65 -11.08 6.27
N ALA A 296 5.76 -10.14 5.96
CA ALA A 296 5.59 -9.55 4.65
C ALA A 296 6.66 -8.50 4.30
N GLN A 297 7.40 -8.02 5.33
CA GLN A 297 8.36 -6.94 5.16
C GLN A 297 9.56 -7.40 4.32
N GLY A 298 9.82 -6.66 3.25
CA GLY A 298 10.96 -6.87 2.36
C GLY A 298 10.84 -8.02 1.34
N LEU A 299 9.84 -8.92 1.49
CA LEU A 299 9.59 -10.02 0.56
C LEU A 299 8.62 -9.65 -0.57
N LEU A 300 7.65 -8.78 -0.26
CA LEU A 300 6.55 -8.47 -1.16
C LEU A 300 6.85 -7.21 -1.98
N SER A 301 6.57 -7.29 -3.28
CA SER A 301 6.78 -6.18 -4.20
C SER A 301 5.49 -5.86 -4.95
N PRO A 302 5.23 -4.57 -5.26
CA PRO A 302 4.11 -4.19 -6.11
C PRO A 302 4.13 -4.93 -7.44
N GLY A 303 2.94 -5.36 -7.90
CA GLY A 303 2.76 -6.12 -9.12
C GLY A 303 2.76 -7.65 -8.96
N MET A 304 3.09 -8.20 -7.77
CA MET A 304 2.96 -9.64 -7.52
C MET A 304 1.49 -10.06 -7.47
N SER A 305 1.17 -11.19 -8.11
CA SER A 305 -0.17 -11.78 -8.09
C SER A 305 -0.45 -12.48 -6.76
N VAL A 306 -1.67 -12.36 -6.29
CA VAL A 306 -2.12 -12.93 -5.01
C VAL A 306 -3.55 -13.45 -5.09
N VAL A 307 -3.87 -14.37 -4.21
CA VAL A 307 -5.25 -14.88 -4.03
C VAL A 307 -5.68 -14.58 -2.58
N PRO A 308 -6.40 -13.47 -2.35
CA PRO A 308 -6.97 -13.17 -1.05
C PRO A 308 -8.28 -13.95 -0.83
N SER A 309 -8.46 -14.47 0.38
CA SER A 309 -9.65 -15.15 0.87
C SER A 309 -10.18 -14.41 2.09
N VAL A 310 -11.32 -13.73 1.93
CA VAL A 310 -11.96 -12.91 2.96
C VAL A 310 -12.96 -13.75 3.74
N SER A 311 -12.88 -13.73 5.08
CA SER A 311 -13.88 -14.34 5.95
C SER A 311 -15.10 -13.42 6.07
N ILE A 312 -16.28 -13.90 5.60
CA ILE A 312 -17.55 -13.14 5.55
C ILE A 312 -18.49 -13.45 6.71
N GLN A 313 -17.94 -14.02 7.79
CA GLN A 313 -18.68 -14.29 9.03
C GLN A 313 -18.76 -13.08 9.95
#